data_01259c775731101bc2a2fbe3db16ee73
#
_entry.id   01259c775731101bc2a2fbe3db16ee73
#
_cell.length_a   1.000
_cell.length_b   1.000
_cell.length_c   1.000
_cell.angle_alpha   90.00
_cell.angle_beta   90.00
_cell.angle_gamma   90.00
#
_symmetry.space_group_name_H-M   'P 1'
#
loop_
_entity.id
_entity.type
_entity.pdbx_description
1 polymer ?
#
loop_
_entity_poly.entity_id
_entity_poly.type
_entity_poly.pdbx_seq_one_letter_code
_entity_poly.pdbx_strand_id
1 'polypeptide(L)'
;MNKKKVVACLLAATMTAGMLAGCGGSSGGSDSSSSSSGGKDKLTFWFPTFASADGEVTDEEFWNEKMDAFEKENNCEVNVEIIPWDNYEEKYLTGVNSNDGPDVGYLYMEMFYDYIDMGALADIDEYFTDDEKANYLYYDLGNIQGGQYALPVVVGNPRLLAANMDILKEAGVDAVPTNWDELKAACEAVKASNPDVAPLSATWGSTHYGALNEVYWPYFWGAGAQIVDEDGNLTIDSEAGLKATQFLADMKEEGLIPETSTSTDDSLEPFKNGEAAMT
;
A
#
# COMPACT_ATOMS: atom_id res chain seq x y z
N MET A 1 13.97 9.54 -22.29
CA MET A 1 13.41 10.78 -21.73
C MET A 1 14.16 11.10 -20.44
N ASN A 2 14.50 12.34 -20.15
CA ASN A 2 15.29 12.65 -18.96
C ASN A 2 14.35 12.55 -17.73
N LYS A 3 14.63 11.64 -16.79
CA LYS A 3 13.80 11.40 -15.58
C LYS A 3 13.40 12.70 -14.85
N LYS A 4 14.23 13.72 -14.92
CA LYS A 4 13.95 15.06 -14.38
C LYS A 4 12.76 15.78 -15.00
N LYS A 5 12.40 15.49 -16.27
CA LYS A 5 11.26 16.13 -16.93
C LYS A 5 9.91 15.49 -16.51
N VAL A 6 9.92 14.21 -16.19
CA VAL A 6 8.72 13.46 -15.78
C VAL A 6 8.22 13.93 -14.42
N VAL A 7 9.15 14.09 -13.47
CA VAL A 7 8.81 14.59 -12.12
C VAL A 7 8.34 16.04 -12.17
N ALA A 8 8.96 16.88 -13.03
CA ALA A 8 8.53 18.26 -13.21
C ALA A 8 7.10 18.37 -13.79
N CYS A 9 6.67 17.42 -14.63
CA CYS A 9 5.31 17.40 -15.17
C CYS A 9 4.26 17.02 -14.12
N LEU A 10 4.59 16.12 -13.20
CA LEU A 10 3.69 15.72 -12.10
C LEU A 10 3.46 16.84 -11.07
N LEU A 11 4.45 17.72 -10.90
CA LEU A 11 4.39 18.84 -9.96
C LEU A 11 3.68 20.08 -10.52
N ALA A 12 3.67 20.26 -11.85
CA ALA A 12 3.04 21.41 -12.50
C ALA A 12 1.50 21.43 -12.35
N ALA A 13 0.86 20.31 -12.04
CA ALA A 13 -0.59 20.23 -11.84
C ALA A 13 -1.10 20.92 -10.56
N THR A 14 -0.19 21.28 -9.64
CA THR A 14 -0.55 21.99 -8.40
C THR A 14 -0.33 23.50 -8.44
N MET A 15 0.27 24.06 -9.53
CA MET A 15 0.75 25.44 -9.57
C MET A 15 -0.01 26.40 -10.51
N THR A 16 -1.25 26.17 -10.87
CA THR A 16 -2.01 27.13 -11.70
C THR A 16 -2.62 28.29 -10.91
N ALA A 17 -1.76 29.14 -10.32
CA ALA A 17 -2.13 30.51 -10.00
C ALA A 17 -0.89 31.42 -9.95
N GLY A 18 -0.49 31.95 -11.05
CA GLY A 18 0.34 33.16 -11.04
C GLY A 18 1.62 33.12 -11.88
N MET A 19 1.61 33.99 -12.86
CA MET A 19 2.69 34.76 -13.47
C MET A 19 3.02 34.50 -14.92
N LEU A 20 2.28 35.26 -15.72
CA LEU A 20 2.82 35.84 -16.97
C LEU A 20 3.71 37.04 -16.60
N ALA A 21 4.99 37.01 -16.93
CA ALA A 21 5.73 38.12 -17.51
C ALA A 21 7.26 37.91 -17.39
N GLY A 22 7.95 38.04 -18.50
CA GLY A 22 9.41 38.22 -18.46
C GLY A 22 10.12 37.72 -19.71
N CYS A 23 10.06 38.49 -20.76
CA CYS A 23 10.83 38.34 -22.00
C CYS A 23 12.27 38.88 -21.83
N GLY A 24 13.28 38.21 -22.45
CA GLY A 24 14.42 38.95 -22.95
C GLY A 24 15.79 38.33 -22.78
N GLY A 25 16.46 38.00 -23.92
CA GLY A 25 17.88 38.19 -24.09
C GLY A 25 18.79 37.02 -24.37
N SER A 26 18.92 36.69 -25.61
CA SER A 26 20.07 36.36 -26.50
C SER A 26 21.45 35.98 -25.93
N SER A 27 22.02 34.84 -26.28
CA SER A 27 22.99 34.56 -27.34
C SER A 27 23.87 33.34 -27.08
N GLY A 28 23.90 32.44 -28.07
CA GLY A 28 25.17 31.89 -28.58
C GLY A 28 25.58 30.48 -28.24
N GLY A 29 25.34 29.54 -29.16
CA GLY A 29 26.40 28.64 -29.55
C GLY A 29 26.15 27.13 -29.46
N SER A 30 25.95 26.58 -30.65
CA SER A 30 26.26 25.22 -31.12
C SER A 30 25.19 24.15 -31.01
N ASP A 31 24.65 23.91 -32.21
CA ASP A 31 23.71 22.89 -32.62
C ASP A 31 24.16 21.47 -32.33
N SER A 32 23.30 20.72 -31.71
CA SER A 32 22.98 19.35 -32.12
C SER A 32 21.45 19.23 -32.10
N SER A 33 20.91 19.51 -33.28
CA SER A 33 19.49 19.34 -33.57
C SER A 33 19.15 17.86 -33.59
N SER A 34 18.69 17.31 -32.49
CA SER A 34 17.78 16.17 -32.54
C SER A 34 16.39 16.73 -32.76
N SER A 35 15.89 16.59 -33.97
CA SER A 35 14.51 16.89 -34.33
C SER A 35 13.56 16.02 -33.49
N SER A 36 13.02 16.57 -32.40
CA SER A 36 11.87 15.98 -31.75
C SER A 36 10.67 16.15 -32.69
N SER A 37 10.23 15.05 -33.31
CA SER A 37 8.88 14.95 -33.87
C SER A 37 7.92 15.31 -32.73
N GLY A 38 6.97 16.22 -32.97
CA GLY A 38 6.03 16.75 -31.99
C GLY A 38 4.99 15.72 -31.53
N GLY A 39 5.43 14.62 -30.92
CA GLY A 39 4.60 13.68 -30.19
C GLY A 39 4.46 14.11 -28.72
N LYS A 40 3.34 13.80 -28.11
CA LYS A 40 3.15 13.94 -26.67
C LYS A 40 4.16 13.03 -25.92
N ASP A 41 4.63 13.46 -24.76
CA ASP A 41 5.38 12.60 -23.85
C ASP A 41 4.45 11.50 -23.32
N LYS A 42 4.96 10.26 -23.22
CA LYS A 42 4.20 9.13 -22.70
C LYS A 42 4.74 8.76 -21.34
N LEU A 43 3.82 8.60 -20.38
CA LEU A 43 4.09 8.23 -19.01
C LEU A 43 3.36 6.94 -18.68
N THR A 44 3.96 6.11 -17.83
CA THR A 44 3.35 4.90 -17.29
C THR A 44 3.13 5.08 -15.79
N PHE A 45 1.90 4.86 -15.35
CA PHE A 45 1.48 4.96 -13.96
C PHE A 45 0.99 3.59 -13.48
N TRP A 46 1.64 3.04 -12.43
CA TRP A 46 1.26 1.76 -11.84
C TRP A 46 0.66 1.97 -10.46
N PHE A 47 -0.49 1.35 -10.23
CA PHE A 47 -1.21 1.43 -8.97
C PHE A 47 -1.79 0.06 -8.58
N PRO A 48 -1.89 -0.29 -7.29
CA PRO A 48 -2.49 -1.56 -6.88
C PRO A 48 -4.01 -1.49 -6.90
N THR A 49 -4.65 -2.65 -6.82
CA THR A 49 -6.10 -2.77 -6.66
C THR A 49 -6.51 -2.33 -5.25
N PHE A 50 -7.36 -1.31 -5.14
CA PHE A 50 -7.99 -0.85 -3.91
C PHE A 50 -9.50 -0.95 -3.93
N ALA A 51 -10.12 -0.80 -5.11
CA ALA A 51 -11.56 -0.93 -5.24
C ALA A 51 -12.01 -2.37 -5.05
N SER A 52 -13.10 -2.58 -4.30
CA SER A 52 -13.70 -3.91 -4.22
C SER A 52 -14.35 -4.28 -5.56
N ALA A 53 -14.38 -5.57 -5.90
CA ALA A 53 -14.91 -6.07 -7.16
C ALA A 53 -16.39 -5.73 -7.41
N ASP A 54 -17.14 -5.45 -6.34
CA ASP A 54 -18.55 -5.04 -6.34
C ASP A 54 -18.73 -3.51 -6.16
N GLY A 55 -17.64 -2.74 -6.23
CA GLY A 55 -17.65 -1.27 -6.14
C GLY A 55 -18.35 -0.62 -7.34
N GLU A 56 -18.97 0.56 -7.12
CA GLU A 56 -19.61 1.34 -8.19
C GLU A 56 -18.61 1.93 -9.19
N VAL A 57 -17.36 2.14 -8.76
CA VAL A 57 -16.27 2.72 -9.57
C VAL A 57 -15.03 1.83 -9.42
N THR A 58 -14.46 1.44 -10.54
CA THR A 58 -13.21 0.67 -10.55
C THR A 58 -11.99 1.58 -10.34
N ASP A 59 -10.87 1.01 -9.88
CA ASP A 59 -9.59 1.74 -9.79
C ASP A 59 -9.16 2.32 -11.14
N GLU A 60 -9.37 1.56 -12.22
CA GLU A 60 -9.04 2.00 -13.57
C GLU A 60 -9.87 3.21 -14.00
N GLU A 61 -11.18 3.21 -13.77
CA GLU A 61 -12.05 4.35 -14.06
C GLU A 61 -11.67 5.58 -13.25
N PHE A 62 -11.42 5.40 -11.95
CA PHE A 62 -11.01 6.48 -11.06
C PHE A 62 -9.70 7.14 -11.52
N TRP A 63 -8.66 6.33 -11.75
CA TRP A 63 -7.36 6.87 -12.12
C TRP A 63 -7.34 7.44 -13.54
N ASN A 64 -8.03 6.82 -14.51
CA ASN A 64 -8.15 7.38 -15.85
C ASN A 64 -8.81 8.75 -15.83
N GLU A 65 -9.89 8.96 -15.05
CA GLU A 65 -10.51 10.28 -14.89
C GLU A 65 -9.50 11.33 -14.39
N LYS A 66 -8.66 10.98 -13.41
CA LYS A 66 -7.64 11.90 -12.88
C LYS A 66 -6.53 12.17 -13.89
N MET A 67 -6.07 11.13 -14.58
CA MET A 67 -5.03 11.26 -15.59
C MET A 67 -5.48 12.02 -16.83
N ASP A 68 -6.74 11.90 -17.23
CA ASP A 68 -7.34 12.72 -18.31
C ASP A 68 -7.24 14.25 -18.05
N ALA A 69 -7.41 14.65 -16.79
CA ALA A 69 -7.24 16.05 -16.40
C ALA A 69 -5.77 16.48 -16.51
N PHE A 70 -4.87 15.65 -15.95
CA PHE A 70 -3.43 15.87 -15.99
C PHE A 70 -2.88 15.94 -17.42
N GLU A 71 -3.29 15.04 -18.30
CA GLU A 71 -2.89 14.98 -19.71
C GLU A 71 -3.25 16.27 -20.48
N LYS A 72 -4.44 16.81 -20.22
CA LYS A 72 -4.91 18.05 -20.84
C LYS A 72 -4.10 19.25 -20.43
N GLU A 73 -3.68 19.30 -19.16
CA GLU A 73 -2.89 20.40 -18.61
C GLU A 73 -1.42 20.32 -19.02
N ASN A 74 -0.87 19.12 -19.18
CA ASN A 74 0.57 18.89 -19.36
C ASN A 74 0.95 18.43 -20.78
N ASN A 75 -0.02 18.30 -21.70
CA ASN A 75 0.21 17.85 -23.07
C ASN A 75 0.99 16.52 -23.15
N CYS A 76 0.65 15.56 -22.31
CA CYS A 76 1.22 14.22 -22.28
C CYS A 76 0.14 13.15 -22.49
N GLU A 77 0.52 11.88 -22.49
CA GLU A 77 -0.33 10.70 -22.43
C GLU A 77 0.11 9.86 -21.22
N VAL A 78 -0.83 9.40 -20.39
CA VAL A 78 -0.56 8.56 -19.23
C VAL A 78 -1.22 7.19 -19.40
N ASN A 79 -0.42 6.14 -19.45
CA ASN A 79 -0.91 4.78 -19.42
C ASN A 79 -1.08 4.33 -17.97
N VAL A 80 -2.32 4.17 -17.53
CA VAL A 80 -2.67 3.66 -16.20
C VAL A 80 -2.69 2.13 -16.24
N GLU A 81 -2.03 1.50 -15.29
CA GLU A 81 -2.06 0.06 -15.12
C GLU A 81 -2.36 -0.29 -13.66
N ILE A 82 -3.49 -1.00 -13.45
CA ILE A 82 -3.89 -1.50 -12.15
C ILE A 82 -3.35 -2.92 -11.98
N ILE A 83 -2.61 -3.16 -10.91
CA ILE A 83 -1.90 -4.42 -10.68
C ILE A 83 -2.48 -5.10 -9.44
N PRO A 84 -2.97 -6.35 -9.55
CA PRO A 84 -3.40 -7.13 -8.41
C PRO A 84 -2.28 -7.30 -7.37
N TRP A 85 -2.62 -7.26 -6.09
CA TRP A 85 -1.67 -7.38 -4.99
C TRP A 85 -0.83 -8.66 -5.04
N ASP A 86 -1.41 -9.78 -5.45
CA ASP A 86 -0.73 -11.08 -5.52
C ASP A 86 0.47 -11.09 -6.48
N ASN A 87 0.47 -10.21 -7.49
CA ASN A 87 1.55 -10.12 -8.49
C ASN A 87 2.34 -8.81 -8.40
N TYR A 88 2.05 -7.99 -7.40
CA TYR A 88 2.51 -6.61 -7.34
C TYR A 88 4.03 -6.49 -7.28
N GLU A 89 4.63 -7.15 -6.31
CA GLU A 89 6.07 -7.12 -6.07
C GLU A 89 6.86 -7.72 -7.23
N GLU A 90 6.42 -8.88 -7.73
CA GLU A 90 7.08 -9.55 -8.85
C GLU A 90 7.07 -8.69 -10.12
N LYS A 91 5.94 -8.02 -10.39
CA LYS A 91 5.82 -7.14 -11.54
C LYS A 91 6.73 -5.92 -11.43
N TYR A 92 6.77 -5.27 -10.26
CA TYR A 92 7.67 -4.15 -10.01
C TYR A 92 9.13 -4.55 -10.15
N LEU A 93 9.53 -5.65 -9.50
CA LEU A 93 10.90 -6.14 -9.56
C LEU A 93 11.33 -6.45 -11.00
N THR A 94 10.45 -7.11 -11.75
CA THR A 94 10.70 -7.43 -13.15
C THR A 94 10.80 -6.16 -14.00
N GLY A 95 9.86 -5.24 -13.86
CA GLY A 95 9.82 -3.98 -14.62
C GLY A 95 11.05 -3.12 -14.36
N VAL A 96 11.44 -2.96 -13.10
CA VAL A 96 12.63 -2.18 -12.72
C VAL A 96 13.90 -2.82 -13.26
N ASN A 97 14.07 -4.14 -13.11
CA ASN A 97 15.26 -4.84 -13.61
C ASN A 97 15.37 -4.84 -15.13
N SER A 98 14.26 -4.86 -15.86
CA SER A 98 14.23 -4.81 -17.33
C SER A 98 14.24 -3.40 -17.90
N ASN A 99 14.20 -2.36 -17.04
CA ASN A 99 14.08 -0.98 -17.44
C ASN A 99 12.75 -0.65 -18.16
N ASP A 100 11.70 -1.43 -17.84
CA ASP A 100 10.34 -1.35 -18.34
C ASP A 100 9.33 -1.13 -17.19
N GLY A 101 9.80 -0.58 -16.10
CA GLY A 101 8.99 -0.20 -14.95
C GLY A 101 8.25 1.12 -15.16
N PRO A 102 7.38 1.52 -14.23
CA PRO A 102 6.59 2.73 -14.34
C PRO A 102 7.46 3.98 -14.19
N ASP A 103 7.01 5.08 -14.81
CA ASP A 103 7.56 6.41 -14.54
C ASP A 103 7.13 6.91 -13.16
N VAL A 104 5.91 6.58 -12.75
CA VAL A 104 5.33 6.85 -11.43
C VAL A 104 4.57 5.61 -10.96
N GLY A 105 4.78 5.22 -9.72
CA GLY A 105 4.10 4.07 -9.17
C GLY A 105 3.87 4.18 -7.67
N TYR A 106 2.90 3.42 -7.19
CA TYR A 106 2.65 3.24 -5.77
C TYR A 106 3.66 2.24 -5.21
N LEU A 107 4.28 2.55 -4.09
CA LEU A 107 5.08 1.61 -3.31
C LEU A 107 4.61 1.66 -1.86
N TYR A 108 4.53 0.51 -1.21
CA TYR A 108 4.37 0.44 0.23
C TYR A 108 5.74 0.32 0.92
N MET A 109 5.77 0.56 2.22
CA MET A 109 7.00 0.86 2.96
C MET A 109 8.09 -0.22 2.82
N GLU A 110 7.72 -1.48 2.77
CA GLU A 110 8.65 -2.61 2.71
C GLU A 110 9.45 -2.67 1.40
N MET A 111 8.91 -2.09 0.33
CA MET A 111 9.57 -2.09 -0.99
C MET A 111 10.65 -1.01 -1.14
N PHE A 112 10.61 0.07 -0.35
CA PHE A 112 11.44 1.25 -0.61
C PHE A 112 12.94 0.97 -0.54
N TYR A 113 13.39 0.23 0.47
CA TYR A 113 14.82 0.03 0.72
C TYR A 113 15.52 -0.63 -0.46
N ASP A 114 14.94 -1.68 -1.01
CA ASP A 114 15.50 -2.41 -2.15
C ASP A 114 15.57 -1.52 -3.39
N TYR A 115 14.51 -0.75 -3.69
CA TYR A 115 14.47 0.12 -4.86
C TYR A 115 15.36 1.35 -4.73
N ILE A 116 15.58 1.86 -3.51
CA ILE A 116 16.57 2.92 -3.24
C ILE A 116 17.98 2.37 -3.49
N ASP A 117 18.31 1.19 -2.96
CA ASP A 117 19.62 0.56 -3.11
C ASP A 117 19.90 0.20 -4.58
N MET A 118 18.89 -0.17 -5.34
CA MET A 118 18.97 -0.38 -6.81
C MET A 118 19.12 0.93 -7.59
N GLY A 119 18.97 2.09 -6.95
CA GLY A 119 18.96 3.38 -7.63
C GLY A 119 17.76 3.57 -8.56
N ALA A 120 16.66 2.88 -8.32
CA ALA A 120 15.46 2.91 -9.14
C ALA A 120 14.56 4.11 -8.82
N LEU A 121 14.66 4.67 -7.62
CA LEU A 121 13.86 5.82 -7.18
C LEU A 121 14.63 7.12 -7.35
N ALA A 122 13.95 8.16 -7.77
CA ALA A 122 14.50 9.50 -7.85
C ALA A 122 14.20 10.27 -6.55
N ASP A 123 15.22 10.98 -6.04
CA ASP A 123 14.97 11.97 -4.99
C ASP A 123 14.14 13.12 -5.58
N ILE A 124 13.02 13.42 -4.96
CA ILE A 124 12.04 14.40 -5.45
C ILE A 124 12.03 15.69 -4.63
N ASP A 125 12.87 15.84 -3.60
CA ASP A 125 12.87 16.99 -2.70
C ASP A 125 13.10 18.33 -3.43
N GLU A 126 13.98 18.34 -4.44
CA GLU A 126 14.32 19.55 -5.21
C GLU A 126 13.14 20.12 -6.02
N TYR A 127 12.07 19.36 -6.21
CA TYR A 127 10.90 19.78 -7.00
C TYR A 127 9.81 20.46 -6.18
N PHE A 128 9.95 20.50 -4.85
CA PHE A 128 8.99 21.12 -3.94
C PHE A 128 9.56 22.37 -3.29
N THR A 129 8.75 23.42 -3.24
CA THR A 129 9.02 24.60 -2.42
C THR A 129 8.79 24.31 -0.95
N ASP A 130 9.37 25.09 -0.05
CA ASP A 130 9.18 24.94 1.40
C ASP A 130 7.69 25.08 1.79
N ASP A 131 6.94 25.94 1.10
CA ASP A 131 5.51 26.13 1.34
C ASP A 131 4.70 24.89 0.93
N GLU A 132 5.04 24.23 -0.18
CA GLU A 132 4.40 23.01 -0.63
C GLU A 132 4.68 21.85 0.34
N LYS A 133 5.93 21.71 0.77
CA LYS A 133 6.32 20.72 1.79
C LYS A 133 5.55 20.91 3.08
N ALA A 134 5.46 22.16 3.56
CA ALA A 134 4.75 22.48 4.81
C ALA A 134 3.22 22.23 4.72
N ASN A 135 2.64 22.34 3.53
CA ASN A 135 1.22 22.13 3.30
C ASN A 135 0.86 20.69 2.94
N TYR A 136 1.84 19.83 2.61
CA TYR A 136 1.59 18.43 2.29
C TYR A 136 1.53 17.60 3.56
N LEU A 137 0.38 16.97 3.82
CA LEU A 137 0.20 16.13 5.01
C LEU A 137 1.16 14.95 4.98
N TYR A 138 1.91 14.79 6.06
CA TYR A 138 2.85 13.68 6.24
C TYR A 138 3.99 13.63 5.19
N TYR A 139 4.39 14.78 4.63
CA TYR A 139 5.48 14.87 3.65
C TYR A 139 6.72 14.08 4.09
N ASP A 140 7.12 14.23 5.35
CA ASP A 140 8.32 13.60 5.92
C ASP A 140 8.29 12.07 5.94
N LEU A 141 7.11 11.43 5.81
CA LEU A 141 7.02 9.97 5.71
C LEU A 141 7.63 9.43 4.40
N GLY A 142 7.78 10.27 3.38
CA GLY A 142 8.49 9.92 2.15
C GLY A 142 9.99 10.11 2.22
N ASN A 143 10.53 10.61 3.34
CA ASN A 143 11.97 10.72 3.56
C ASN A 143 12.52 9.40 4.12
N ILE A 144 13.24 8.66 3.28
CA ILE A 144 13.76 7.34 3.58
C ILE A 144 15.25 7.35 3.28
N GLN A 145 16.09 6.89 4.21
CA GLN A 145 17.56 6.92 4.08
C GLN A 145 18.16 8.32 3.74
N GLY A 146 17.44 9.39 4.11
CA GLY A 146 17.92 10.77 3.93
C GLY A 146 17.60 11.39 2.57
N GLY A 147 16.80 10.74 1.71
CA GLY A 147 16.26 11.29 0.47
C GLY A 147 14.73 11.27 0.48
N GLN A 148 14.11 12.23 -0.20
CA GLN A 148 12.66 12.27 -0.38
C GLN A 148 12.29 11.48 -1.63
N TYR A 149 11.86 10.22 -1.45
CA TYR A 149 11.59 9.30 -2.57
C TYR A 149 10.10 9.13 -2.88
N ALA A 150 9.23 9.60 -2.01
CA ALA A 150 7.79 9.43 -2.17
C ALA A 150 6.99 10.59 -1.61
N LEU A 151 5.73 10.66 -2.05
CA LEU A 151 4.66 11.42 -1.40
C LEU A 151 3.64 10.43 -0.84
N PRO A 152 3.25 10.54 0.43
CA PRO A 152 2.19 9.70 0.99
C PRO A 152 0.86 9.92 0.26
N VAL A 153 0.27 8.85 -0.26
CA VAL A 153 -1.05 8.88 -0.92
C VAL A 153 -2.13 8.36 0.02
N VAL A 154 -1.82 7.28 0.74
CA VAL A 154 -2.72 6.66 1.72
C VAL A 154 -1.98 6.58 3.05
N VAL A 155 -2.58 7.18 4.09
CA VAL A 155 -2.03 7.18 5.44
C VAL A 155 -3.14 6.83 6.44
N GLY A 156 -2.78 6.04 7.45
CA GLY A 156 -3.72 5.72 8.52
C GLY A 156 -4.66 4.57 8.19
N ASN A 157 -4.14 3.47 7.69
CA ASN A 157 -4.86 2.24 7.42
C ASN A 157 -4.85 1.31 8.69
N PRO A 158 -5.70 1.58 9.71
CA PRO A 158 -5.71 0.79 10.93
C PRO A 158 -6.26 -0.62 10.65
N ARG A 159 -5.69 -1.62 11.30
CA ARG A 159 -6.26 -2.97 11.31
C ARG A 159 -7.29 -3.06 12.42
N LEU A 160 -8.48 -3.51 12.06
CA LEU A 160 -9.63 -3.60 12.96
C LEU A 160 -10.18 -5.03 12.90
N LEU A 161 -10.67 -5.52 14.04
CA LEU A 161 -11.45 -6.73 14.07
C LEU A 161 -12.88 -6.41 13.60
N ALA A 162 -13.30 -7.00 12.50
CA ALA A 162 -14.70 -7.01 12.07
C ALA A 162 -15.40 -8.28 12.57
N ALA A 163 -16.66 -8.15 12.98
CA ALA A 163 -17.42 -9.26 13.54
C ALA A 163 -18.86 -9.31 13.00
N ASN A 164 -19.29 -10.48 12.56
CA ASN A 164 -20.68 -10.76 12.25
C ASN A 164 -21.44 -11.05 13.56
N MET A 165 -22.16 -10.05 14.05
CA MET A 165 -22.85 -10.11 15.33
C MET A 165 -24.02 -11.11 15.36
N ASP A 166 -24.56 -11.47 14.22
CA ASP A 166 -25.62 -12.49 14.17
C ASP A 166 -25.03 -13.88 14.45
N ILE A 167 -23.90 -14.22 13.81
CA ILE A 167 -23.17 -15.46 14.06
C ILE A 167 -22.65 -15.51 15.51
N LEU A 168 -22.08 -14.41 16.01
CA LEU A 168 -21.60 -14.35 17.39
C LEU A 168 -22.72 -14.58 18.42
N LYS A 169 -23.88 -13.95 18.22
CA LYS A 169 -25.05 -14.12 19.12
C LYS A 169 -25.61 -15.54 19.08
N GLU A 170 -25.66 -16.19 17.92
CA GLU A 170 -26.03 -17.59 17.79
C GLU A 170 -25.09 -18.51 18.59
N ALA A 171 -23.82 -18.14 18.68
CA ALA A 171 -22.81 -18.81 19.50
C ALA A 171 -22.84 -18.39 20.99
N GLY A 172 -23.75 -17.49 21.39
CA GLY A 172 -23.86 -17.00 22.77
C GLY A 172 -22.85 -15.89 23.12
N VAL A 173 -22.28 -15.20 22.12
CA VAL A 173 -21.36 -14.08 22.31
C VAL A 173 -22.09 -12.78 21.99
N ASP A 174 -22.35 -11.96 23.01
CA ASP A 174 -23.21 -10.77 22.91
C ASP A 174 -22.47 -9.49 22.47
N ALA A 175 -21.13 -9.49 22.49
CA ALA A 175 -20.31 -8.33 22.16
C ALA A 175 -19.08 -8.70 21.36
N VAL A 176 -18.55 -7.74 20.60
CA VAL A 176 -17.27 -7.88 19.89
C VAL A 176 -16.15 -8.05 20.93
N PRO A 177 -15.24 -9.03 20.77
CA PRO A 177 -14.08 -9.19 21.65
C PRO A 177 -13.20 -7.91 21.70
N THR A 178 -12.71 -7.59 22.87
CA THR A 178 -11.85 -6.41 23.11
C THR A 178 -10.41 -6.76 23.50
N ASN A 179 -10.14 -8.02 23.73
CA ASN A 179 -8.81 -8.55 24.07
C ASN A 179 -8.67 -10.00 23.55
N TRP A 180 -7.46 -10.53 23.63
CA TRP A 180 -7.14 -11.86 23.08
C TRP A 180 -7.87 -13.01 23.76
N ASP A 181 -8.06 -12.93 25.07
CA ASP A 181 -8.77 -13.99 25.83
C ASP A 181 -10.24 -14.03 25.39
N GLU A 182 -10.88 -12.87 25.23
CA GLU A 182 -12.25 -12.76 24.72
C GLU A 182 -12.32 -13.20 23.25
N LEU A 183 -11.33 -12.85 22.41
CA LEU A 183 -11.25 -13.28 21.03
C LEU A 183 -11.19 -14.81 20.93
N LYS A 184 -10.31 -15.44 21.71
CA LYS A 184 -10.18 -16.90 21.73
C LYS A 184 -11.47 -17.56 22.19
N ALA A 185 -12.06 -17.07 23.29
CA ALA A 185 -13.34 -17.61 23.81
C ALA A 185 -14.48 -17.45 22.80
N ALA A 186 -14.56 -16.35 22.09
CA ALA A 186 -15.56 -16.15 21.02
C ALA A 186 -15.34 -17.12 19.86
N CYS A 187 -14.10 -17.34 19.44
CA CYS A 187 -13.77 -18.32 18.40
C CYS A 187 -14.13 -19.75 18.83
N GLU A 188 -13.84 -20.15 20.07
CA GLU A 188 -14.22 -21.45 20.62
C GLU A 188 -15.73 -21.62 20.63
N ALA A 189 -16.48 -20.58 21.03
CA ALA A 189 -17.94 -20.60 21.05
C ALA A 189 -18.54 -20.76 19.65
N VAL A 190 -18.04 -20.01 18.66
CA VAL A 190 -18.45 -20.13 17.25
C VAL A 190 -18.18 -21.54 16.74
N LYS A 191 -16.96 -22.06 16.93
CA LYS A 191 -16.60 -23.42 16.49
C LYS A 191 -17.49 -24.49 17.11
N ALA A 192 -17.86 -24.34 18.37
CA ALA A 192 -18.75 -25.29 19.06
C ALA A 192 -20.20 -25.19 18.59
N SER A 193 -20.69 -24.00 18.26
CA SER A 193 -22.03 -23.70 17.78
C SER A 193 -22.24 -24.08 16.32
N ASN A 194 -21.31 -23.74 15.46
CA ASN A 194 -21.38 -24.00 14.02
C ASN A 194 -20.00 -24.37 13.45
N PRO A 195 -19.67 -25.67 13.37
CA PRO A 195 -18.37 -26.14 12.86
C PRO A 195 -18.10 -25.81 11.39
N ASP A 196 -19.12 -25.46 10.62
CA ASP A 196 -19.00 -25.14 9.19
C ASP A 196 -18.62 -23.66 8.96
N VAL A 197 -18.67 -22.82 9.99
CA VAL A 197 -18.27 -21.42 9.95
C VAL A 197 -16.87 -21.27 10.55
N ALA A 198 -15.97 -20.63 9.82
CA ALA A 198 -14.66 -20.29 10.35
C ALA A 198 -14.79 -19.26 11.49
N PRO A 199 -14.25 -19.50 12.69
CA PRO A 199 -14.35 -18.54 13.78
C PRO A 199 -13.67 -17.21 13.46
N LEU A 200 -12.45 -17.27 12.90
CA LEU A 200 -11.66 -16.11 12.49
C LEU A 200 -11.02 -16.37 11.12
N SER A 201 -11.36 -15.56 10.13
CA SER A 201 -10.71 -15.58 8.83
C SER A 201 -9.41 -14.76 8.88
N ALA A 202 -8.38 -15.24 8.20
CA ALA A 202 -7.11 -14.56 8.11
C ALA A 202 -6.39 -14.93 6.81
N THR A 203 -5.61 -14.01 6.26
CA THR A 203 -4.80 -14.21 5.05
C THR A 203 -3.48 -14.88 5.41
N TRP A 204 -3.48 -16.21 5.55
CA TRP A 204 -2.27 -16.98 5.78
C TRP A 204 -1.71 -17.55 4.47
N GLY A 205 -0.39 -17.58 4.35
CA GLY A 205 0.29 -18.26 3.25
C GLY A 205 0.23 -17.53 1.92
N SER A 206 -0.19 -16.28 1.89
CA SER A 206 0.07 -15.40 0.76
C SER A 206 1.59 -15.31 0.53
N THR A 207 2.02 -15.32 -0.73
CA THR A 207 3.42 -15.06 -1.11
C THR A 207 3.80 -13.60 -0.90
N HIS A 208 2.80 -12.76 -0.68
CA HIS A 208 2.92 -11.35 -0.41
C HIS A 208 3.23 -11.13 1.09
N TYR A 209 4.41 -10.66 1.41
CA TYR A 209 4.77 -10.47 2.83
C TYR A 209 3.99 -9.33 3.51
N GLY A 210 3.32 -8.47 2.74
CA GLY A 210 2.31 -7.55 3.25
C GLY A 210 1.19 -8.24 4.05
N ALA A 211 0.94 -9.53 3.81
CA ALA A 211 0.02 -10.32 4.65
C ALA A 211 0.44 -10.35 6.13
N LEU A 212 1.73 -10.20 6.46
CA LEU A 212 2.19 -10.01 7.82
C LEU A 212 1.58 -8.76 8.46
N ASN A 213 1.40 -7.68 7.68
CA ASN A 213 0.77 -6.45 8.14
C ASN A 213 -0.70 -6.65 8.53
N GLU A 214 -1.37 -7.61 7.92
CA GLU A 214 -2.78 -7.91 8.18
C GLU A 214 -2.97 -8.84 9.35
N VAL A 215 -2.11 -9.85 9.49
CA VAL A 215 -2.35 -10.95 10.41
C VAL A 215 -1.39 -10.98 11.59
N TYR A 216 -0.09 -10.78 11.37
CA TYR A 216 0.92 -10.99 12.40
C TYR A 216 1.25 -9.72 13.20
N TRP A 217 1.60 -8.65 12.50
CA TRP A 217 2.05 -7.42 13.16
C TRP A 217 1.02 -6.79 14.10
N PRO A 218 -0.31 -6.80 13.84
CA PRO A 218 -1.29 -6.32 14.80
C PRO A 218 -1.22 -7.02 16.16
N TYR A 219 -1.01 -8.34 16.18
CA TYR A 219 -0.81 -9.10 17.43
C TYR A 219 0.56 -8.84 18.04
N PHE A 220 1.60 -8.78 17.21
CA PHE A 220 2.97 -8.53 17.67
C PHE A 220 3.08 -7.18 18.39
N TRP A 221 2.62 -6.11 17.76
CA TRP A 221 2.61 -4.79 18.39
C TRP A 221 1.57 -4.66 19.51
N GLY A 222 0.44 -5.32 19.40
CA GLY A 222 -0.56 -5.42 20.45
C GLY A 222 -0.05 -6.07 21.74
N ALA A 223 0.94 -6.96 21.62
CA ALA A 223 1.65 -7.53 22.77
C ALA A 223 2.68 -6.56 23.38
N GLY A 224 2.97 -5.44 22.74
CA GLY A 224 4.02 -4.49 23.11
C GLY A 224 5.41 -4.87 22.57
N ALA A 225 5.48 -5.78 21.60
CA ALA A 225 6.73 -6.16 20.95
C ALA A 225 7.20 -5.08 19.96
N GLN A 226 8.50 -5.06 19.69
CA GLN A 226 9.14 -4.20 18.70
C GLN A 226 10.10 -5.03 17.84
N ILE A 227 10.24 -4.66 16.57
CA ILE A 227 11.16 -5.35 15.65
C ILE A 227 12.61 -4.98 15.98
N VAL A 228 12.83 -3.69 16.24
CA VAL A 228 14.12 -3.14 16.67
C VAL A 228 13.91 -2.25 17.90
N ASP A 229 14.89 -2.22 18.78
CA ASP A 229 14.92 -1.29 19.91
C ASP A 229 15.47 0.10 19.53
N GLU A 230 15.55 1.01 20.50
CA GLU A 230 16.05 2.38 20.29
C GLU A 230 17.54 2.42 19.89
N ASP A 231 18.29 1.36 20.16
CA ASP A 231 19.70 1.20 19.80
C ASP A 231 19.89 0.51 18.43
N GLY A 232 18.79 0.13 17.76
CA GLY A 232 18.81 -0.55 16.46
C GLY A 232 19.05 -2.06 16.52
N ASN A 233 18.97 -2.69 17.71
CA ASN A 233 19.11 -4.13 17.83
C ASN A 233 17.78 -4.82 17.50
N LEU A 234 17.87 -5.99 16.84
CA LEU A 234 16.69 -6.83 16.60
C LEU A 234 16.15 -7.39 17.92
N THR A 235 14.84 -7.22 18.14
CA THR A 235 14.11 -7.66 19.35
C THR A 235 12.87 -8.47 19.03
N ILE A 236 12.78 -8.99 17.80
CA ILE A 236 11.64 -9.78 17.33
C ILE A 236 11.37 -11.03 18.19
N ASP A 237 12.39 -11.61 18.79
CA ASP A 237 12.34 -12.77 19.69
C ASP A 237 12.15 -12.40 21.16
N SER A 238 11.71 -11.16 21.45
CA SER A 238 11.34 -10.74 22.80
C SER A 238 10.21 -11.58 23.39
N GLU A 239 10.07 -11.56 24.71
CA GLU A 239 8.95 -12.25 25.41
C GLU A 239 7.58 -11.83 24.85
N ALA A 240 7.40 -10.54 24.53
CA ALA A 240 6.18 -10.03 23.92
C ALA A 240 5.97 -10.58 22.48
N GLY A 241 7.03 -10.64 21.67
CA GLY A 241 6.98 -11.22 20.32
C GLY A 241 6.67 -12.72 20.35
N LEU A 242 7.31 -13.46 21.27
CA LEU A 242 7.03 -14.88 21.47
C LEU A 242 5.59 -15.11 21.92
N LYS A 243 5.06 -14.26 22.83
CA LYS A 243 3.67 -14.34 23.29
C LYS A 243 2.67 -14.19 22.12
N ALA A 244 2.89 -13.22 21.23
CA ALA A 244 2.04 -13.01 20.05
C ALA A 244 2.10 -14.21 19.11
N THR A 245 3.30 -14.71 18.84
CA THR A 245 3.51 -15.87 17.96
C THR A 245 2.82 -17.11 18.53
N GLN A 246 2.98 -17.37 19.84
CA GLN A 246 2.36 -18.51 20.52
C GLN A 246 0.83 -18.43 20.48
N PHE A 247 0.27 -17.24 20.73
CA PHE A 247 -1.17 -17.05 20.66
C PHE A 247 -1.73 -17.43 19.29
N LEU A 248 -1.12 -16.95 18.19
CA LEU A 248 -1.56 -17.29 16.84
C LEU A 248 -1.35 -18.77 16.49
N ALA A 249 -0.24 -19.36 16.96
CA ALA A 249 0.01 -20.79 16.80
C ALA A 249 -1.05 -21.65 17.50
N ASP A 250 -1.40 -21.31 18.76
CA ASP A 250 -2.45 -22.00 19.52
C ASP A 250 -3.81 -21.87 18.82
N MET A 251 -4.17 -20.65 18.35
CA MET A 251 -5.41 -20.43 17.61
C MET A 251 -5.51 -21.32 16.36
N LYS A 252 -4.39 -21.49 15.66
CA LYS A 252 -4.32 -22.35 14.48
C LYS A 252 -4.38 -23.84 14.85
N GLU A 253 -3.61 -24.29 15.82
CA GLU A 253 -3.60 -25.69 16.29
C GLU A 253 -4.96 -26.14 16.81
N GLU A 254 -5.67 -25.24 17.47
CA GLU A 254 -7.03 -25.46 17.94
C GLU A 254 -8.08 -25.35 16.82
N GLY A 255 -7.69 -25.04 15.58
CA GLY A 255 -8.56 -24.91 14.43
C GLY A 255 -9.57 -23.76 14.56
N LEU A 256 -9.15 -22.66 15.20
CA LEU A 256 -9.91 -21.42 15.34
C LEU A 256 -9.64 -20.46 14.18
N ILE A 257 -8.53 -20.68 13.46
CA ILE A 257 -8.16 -20.03 12.22
C ILE A 257 -8.08 -21.10 11.12
N PRO A 258 -8.67 -20.93 9.94
CA PRO A 258 -8.65 -21.94 8.88
C PRO A 258 -7.22 -22.27 8.43
N GLU A 259 -6.99 -23.51 7.98
CA GLU A 259 -5.69 -23.96 7.47
C GLU A 259 -5.39 -23.41 6.07
N THR A 260 -6.44 -23.17 5.28
CA THR A 260 -6.32 -22.66 3.92
C THR A 260 -6.18 -21.15 3.93
N SER A 261 -5.14 -20.65 3.29
CA SER A 261 -4.99 -19.23 3.02
C SER A 261 -5.96 -18.78 1.94
N THR A 262 -6.51 -17.60 2.12
CA THR A 262 -7.14 -16.84 1.03
C THR A 262 -6.06 -15.97 0.36
N SER A 263 -6.25 -15.61 -0.91
CA SER A 263 -5.43 -14.57 -1.53
C SER A 263 -5.68 -13.23 -0.84
N THR A 264 -4.75 -12.30 -0.97
CA THR A 264 -4.90 -10.96 -0.40
C THR A 264 -6.11 -10.24 -1.00
N ASP A 265 -6.36 -10.43 -2.29
CA ASP A 265 -7.49 -9.80 -2.99
C ASP A 265 -8.86 -10.34 -2.52
N ASP A 266 -8.91 -11.60 -2.06
CA ASP A 266 -10.13 -12.29 -1.64
C ASP A 266 -10.24 -12.45 -0.10
N SER A 267 -9.40 -11.79 0.67
CA SER A 267 -9.26 -11.99 2.12
C SER A 267 -10.56 -11.77 2.91
N LEU A 268 -11.43 -10.89 2.45
CA LEU A 268 -12.70 -10.56 3.11
C LEU A 268 -13.89 -11.39 2.63
N GLU A 269 -13.77 -12.17 1.55
CA GLU A 269 -14.89 -12.90 0.95
C GLU A 269 -15.53 -13.92 1.93
N PRO A 270 -14.79 -14.73 2.69
CA PRO A 270 -15.41 -15.63 3.67
C PRO A 270 -16.27 -14.91 4.71
N PHE A 271 -15.82 -13.71 5.14
CA PHE A 271 -16.58 -12.90 6.09
C PHE A 271 -17.84 -12.28 5.45
N LYS A 272 -17.73 -11.70 4.25
CA LYS A 272 -18.87 -11.13 3.52
C LYS A 272 -19.95 -12.18 3.21
N ASN A 273 -19.54 -13.39 2.91
CA ASN A 273 -20.44 -14.51 2.58
C ASN A 273 -21.04 -15.21 3.82
N GLY A 274 -20.64 -14.81 5.03
CA GLY A 274 -21.06 -15.46 6.26
C GLY A 274 -20.41 -16.83 6.52
N GLU A 275 -19.31 -17.12 5.82
CA GLU A 275 -18.49 -18.33 5.99
C GLU A 275 -17.45 -18.15 7.11
N ALA A 276 -17.24 -16.91 7.56
CA ALA A 276 -16.43 -16.58 8.73
C ALA A 276 -17.19 -15.66 9.68
N ALA A 277 -17.01 -15.86 10.98
CA ALA A 277 -17.66 -15.06 12.02
C ALA A 277 -16.93 -13.73 12.27
N MET A 278 -15.61 -13.73 12.15
CA MET A 278 -14.74 -12.57 12.37
C MET A 278 -13.62 -12.56 11.33
N THR A 279 -13.07 -11.38 11.09
CA THR A 279 -11.90 -11.16 10.23
C THR A 279 -11.10 -9.98 10.72
#